data_40d9e7e22b6956411f13882e15c47a40
#
_entry.id   40d9e7e22b6956411f13882e15c47a40
#
_cell.length_a   1.000
_cell.length_b   1.000
_cell.length_c   1.000
_cell.angle_alpha   90.00
_cell.angle_beta   90.00
_cell.angle_gamma   90.00
#
_symmetry.space_group_name_H-M   'P 1'
#
loop_
_entity.id
_entity.type
_entity.pdbx_description
1 polymer ?
#
loop_
_entity_poly.entity_id
_entity_poly.type
_entity_poly.pdbx_seq_one_letter_code
_entity_poly.pdbx_strand_id
1 'polypeptide(L)'
;DKSGVSRPDDPNPFILRDYENCISCYRCVRVCAEQEGDYAISIMNRGFETQITTEFGGLLKDSACTFCGQCIQTCPTGALGDLKALRHVEVEEPIEKTRSVCTYCGVGCALDIMTKGEQVVGIQPAMDGPANEGALCVKGQFAFDFVHHPDRLKTPFIRDDHGQLVPATWDEALDKAAAGLLEAVNKHGRHSLYAIAS
;
A
#
# COMPACT_ATOMS: atom_id res chain seq x y z
N ASP A 1 20.15 19.11 21.32
CA ASP A 1 20.51 17.71 21.61
C ASP A 1 19.23 16.96 21.99
N LYS A 2 18.82 15.99 21.17
CA LYS A 2 17.71 15.08 21.42
C LYS A 2 18.19 13.71 21.91
N SER A 3 19.36 13.68 22.55
CA SER A 3 19.95 12.48 23.15
C SER A 3 19.06 11.96 24.29
N GLY A 4 18.08 11.21 24.02
CA GLY A 4 17.09 10.69 24.97
C GLY A 4 15.72 10.41 24.32
N VAL A 5 15.56 10.86 23.09
CA VAL A 5 14.38 10.54 22.28
C VAL A 5 14.67 9.24 21.53
N SER A 6 14.40 8.12 22.20
CA SER A 6 14.64 6.81 21.62
C SER A 6 13.65 6.50 20.48
N ARG A 7 14.08 5.66 19.57
CA ARG A 7 13.20 4.98 18.61
C ARG A 7 12.13 4.21 19.38
N PRO A 8 10.85 4.51 19.21
CA PRO A 8 9.80 3.75 19.87
C PRO A 8 9.82 2.31 19.36
N ASP A 9 9.71 1.36 20.26
CA ASP A 9 9.48 -0.04 19.90
C ASP A 9 8.04 -0.18 19.41
N ASP A 10 7.86 -0.01 18.11
CA ASP A 10 6.55 -0.07 17.44
C ASP A 10 6.57 -1.20 16.41
N PRO A 11 6.01 -2.37 16.75
CA PRO A 11 6.09 -3.58 15.93
C PRO A 11 5.17 -3.54 14.69
N ASN A 12 4.89 -2.36 14.14
CA ASN A 12 4.15 -2.27 12.89
C ASN A 12 5.03 -2.62 11.68
N PRO A 13 4.47 -3.22 10.60
CA PRO A 13 5.26 -3.67 9.46
C PRO A 13 5.54 -2.58 8.40
N PHE A 14 5.01 -1.37 8.55
CA PHE A 14 4.93 -0.38 7.49
C PHE A 14 5.78 0.86 7.75
N ILE A 15 5.69 1.46 8.93
CA ILE A 15 6.20 2.80 9.21
C ILE A 15 7.32 2.74 10.24
N LEU A 16 8.54 3.11 9.81
CA LEU A 16 9.64 3.40 10.73
C LEU A 16 9.35 4.71 11.46
N ARG A 17 9.58 4.73 12.77
CA ARG A 17 9.62 5.96 13.58
C ARG A 17 11.02 6.07 14.22
N ASP A 18 11.85 6.94 13.68
CA ASP A 18 13.20 7.22 14.19
C ASP A 18 13.31 8.71 14.55
N TYR A 19 12.99 9.03 15.78
CA TYR A 19 12.92 10.43 16.21
C TYR A 19 14.26 11.08 16.49
N GLU A 20 15.37 10.34 16.46
CA GLU A 20 16.71 10.92 16.49
C GLU A 20 16.94 11.85 15.27
N ASN A 21 16.34 11.49 14.14
CA ASN A 21 16.38 12.29 12.92
C ASN A 21 15.29 13.36 12.83
N CYS A 22 14.43 13.48 13.83
CA CYS A 22 13.29 14.40 13.80
C CYS A 22 13.71 15.84 14.10
N ILE A 23 13.43 16.76 13.18
CA ILE A 23 13.68 18.20 13.33
C ILE A 23 12.46 18.98 13.85
N SER A 24 11.40 18.32 14.30
CA SER A 24 10.16 18.92 14.81
C SER A 24 9.51 19.91 13.85
N CYS A 25 9.50 19.60 12.56
CA CYS A 25 8.87 20.45 11.53
C CYS A 25 7.34 20.33 11.47
N TYR A 26 6.76 19.34 12.15
CA TYR A 26 5.32 19.07 12.28
C TYR A 26 4.56 18.79 10.97
N ARG A 27 5.24 18.61 9.83
CA ARG A 27 4.58 18.29 8.56
C ARG A 27 3.75 17.00 8.64
N CYS A 28 4.28 15.98 9.30
CA CYS A 28 3.59 14.70 9.48
C CYS A 28 2.32 14.84 10.33
N VAL A 29 2.33 15.68 11.37
CA VAL A 29 1.16 15.96 12.19
C VAL A 29 0.09 16.68 11.37
N ARG A 30 0.50 17.69 10.59
CA ARG A 30 -0.43 18.47 9.76
C ARG A 30 -1.04 17.62 8.65
N VAL A 31 -0.27 16.83 7.93
CA VAL A 31 -0.82 15.99 6.85
C VAL A 31 -1.78 14.94 7.41
N CYS A 32 -1.49 14.36 8.58
CA CYS A 32 -2.37 13.41 9.25
C CYS A 32 -3.69 14.03 9.69
N ALA A 33 -3.65 15.29 10.15
CA ALA A 33 -4.84 16.01 10.61
C ALA A 33 -5.64 16.67 9.48
N GLU A 34 -4.94 17.35 8.55
CA GLU A 34 -5.57 18.26 7.58
C GLU A 34 -5.94 17.56 6.26
N GLN A 35 -5.21 16.52 5.85
CA GLN A 35 -5.47 15.80 4.61
C GLN A 35 -6.16 14.44 4.85
N GLU A 36 -5.62 13.64 5.78
CA GLU A 36 -6.19 12.32 6.06
C GLU A 36 -7.37 12.37 7.04
N GLY A 37 -7.38 13.34 7.96
CA GLY A 37 -8.41 13.45 8.99
C GLY A 37 -8.31 12.39 10.10
N ASP A 38 -7.21 11.61 10.14
CA ASP A 38 -7.01 10.53 11.11
C ASP A 38 -6.64 11.04 12.50
N TYR A 39 -5.91 12.16 12.58
CA TYR A 39 -5.38 12.71 13.85
C TYR A 39 -4.58 11.70 14.68
N ALA A 40 -4.03 10.67 14.03
CA ALA A 40 -3.36 9.56 14.70
C ALA A 40 -2.04 9.93 15.37
N ILE A 41 -1.39 11.00 14.88
CA ILE A 41 -0.15 11.53 15.43
C ILE A 41 -0.30 12.99 15.81
N SER A 42 0.32 13.35 16.94
CA SER A 42 0.26 14.67 17.52
C SER A 42 1.59 15.06 18.15
N ILE A 43 1.63 16.23 18.77
CA ILE A 43 2.80 16.76 19.48
C ILE A 43 2.63 16.47 20.97
N MET A 44 3.62 15.82 21.57
CA MET A 44 3.71 15.63 23.00
C MET A 44 4.89 16.42 23.56
N ASN A 45 4.76 16.89 24.79
CA ASN A 45 5.74 17.69 25.51
C ASN A 45 5.99 19.07 24.87
N ARG A 46 7.01 19.76 25.32
CA ARG A 46 7.39 21.11 24.81
C ARG A 46 8.89 21.35 24.94
N GLY A 47 9.38 22.35 24.22
CA GLY A 47 10.82 22.70 24.22
C GLY A 47 11.67 21.57 23.67
N PHE A 48 12.77 21.27 24.34
CA PHE A 48 13.69 20.21 23.91
C PHE A 48 13.15 18.78 24.02
N GLU A 49 12.08 18.61 24.83
CA GLU A 49 11.43 17.30 25.01
C GLU A 49 10.29 17.07 24.01
N THR A 50 10.07 18.02 23.10
CA THR A 50 9.00 17.89 22.09
C THR A 50 9.19 16.65 21.24
N GLN A 51 8.16 15.81 21.19
CA GLN A 51 8.12 14.58 20.40
C GLN A 51 6.87 14.53 19.53
N ILE A 52 7.00 13.90 18.37
CA ILE A 52 5.87 13.48 17.55
C ILE A 52 5.46 12.07 18.00
N THR A 53 4.21 11.90 18.38
CA THR A 53 3.75 10.65 18.97
C THR A 53 2.28 10.37 18.63
N THR A 54 1.85 9.17 18.92
CA THR A 54 0.44 8.79 19.00
C THR A 54 -0.14 9.17 20.35
N GLU A 55 -1.44 8.95 20.57
CA GLU A 55 -2.08 9.17 21.86
C GLU A 55 -1.28 8.49 22.98
N PHE A 56 -0.97 9.30 24.02
CA PHE A 56 -0.24 8.84 25.22
C PHE A 56 1.09 8.11 24.95
N GLY A 57 1.71 8.33 23.80
CA GLY A 57 2.96 7.64 23.44
C GLY A 57 2.78 6.19 23.00
N GLY A 58 1.58 5.79 22.63
CA GLY A 58 1.21 4.44 22.24
C GLY A 58 1.76 3.99 20.89
N LEU A 59 1.37 2.80 20.47
CA LEU A 59 1.75 2.19 19.19
C LEU A 59 0.85 2.73 18.06
N LEU A 60 1.39 2.83 16.84
CA LEU A 60 0.59 3.23 15.67
C LEU A 60 -0.61 2.31 15.44
N LYS A 61 -0.42 1.00 15.62
CA LYS A 61 -1.48 0.00 15.43
C LYS A 61 -2.64 0.12 16.43
N ASP A 62 -2.41 0.75 17.57
CA ASP A 62 -3.40 0.90 18.65
C ASP A 62 -4.00 2.34 18.65
N SER A 63 -3.67 3.14 17.64
CA SER A 63 -4.16 4.50 17.41
C SER A 63 -5.18 4.55 16.27
N ALA A 64 -5.68 5.73 15.94
CA ALA A 64 -6.54 5.96 14.77
C ALA A 64 -5.79 5.86 13.42
N CYS A 65 -4.52 5.44 13.39
CA CYS A 65 -3.70 5.39 12.19
C CYS A 65 -4.25 4.38 11.16
N THR A 66 -4.55 4.86 9.96
CA THR A 66 -4.96 4.03 8.81
C THR A 66 -3.79 3.48 8.00
N PHE A 67 -2.55 3.78 8.39
CA PHE A 67 -1.32 3.42 7.65
C PHE A 67 -1.29 3.94 6.20
N CYS A 68 -1.81 5.11 5.94
CA CYS A 68 -1.84 5.73 4.60
C CYS A 68 -0.44 6.07 4.05
N GLY A 69 0.57 6.25 4.93
CA GLY A 69 1.95 6.56 4.52
C GLY A 69 2.21 8.05 4.23
N GLN A 70 1.24 8.94 4.33
CA GLN A 70 1.42 10.37 4.04
C GLN A 70 2.48 11.04 4.92
N CYS A 71 2.57 10.63 6.18
CA CYS A 71 3.60 11.12 7.10
C CYS A 71 5.02 10.77 6.63
N ILE A 72 5.21 9.64 5.95
CA ILE A 72 6.49 9.25 5.35
C ILE A 72 6.84 10.20 4.20
N GLN A 73 5.88 10.40 3.28
CA GLN A 73 6.08 11.20 2.06
C GLN A 73 6.43 12.66 2.37
N THR A 74 5.93 13.20 3.48
CA THR A 74 6.17 14.59 3.88
C THR A 74 7.37 14.79 4.81
N CYS A 75 7.98 13.69 5.31
CA CYS A 75 9.10 13.79 6.25
C CYS A 75 10.40 14.15 5.54
N PRO A 76 11.01 15.34 5.81
CA PRO A 76 12.19 15.77 5.07
C PRO A 76 13.50 15.10 5.52
N THR A 77 13.49 14.42 6.67
CA THR A 77 14.70 13.87 7.29
C THR A 77 14.70 12.33 7.38
N GLY A 78 13.60 11.68 6.92
CA GLY A 78 13.48 10.24 7.06
C GLY A 78 13.23 9.75 8.51
N ALA A 79 12.89 10.66 9.44
CA ALA A 79 12.49 10.27 10.79
C ALA A 79 11.23 9.38 10.78
N LEU A 80 10.41 9.50 9.74
CA LEU A 80 9.37 8.56 9.37
C LEU A 80 9.73 7.96 8.02
N GLY A 81 9.82 6.65 7.95
CA GLY A 81 10.30 5.92 6.78
C GLY A 81 9.43 4.72 6.42
N ASP A 82 9.52 4.28 5.17
CA ASP A 82 8.87 3.07 4.69
C ASP A 82 9.73 1.84 5.03
N LEU A 83 9.26 1.02 5.98
CA LEU A 83 9.99 -0.19 6.41
C LEU A 83 10.13 -1.22 5.30
N LYS A 84 9.21 -1.27 4.33
CA LYS A 84 9.33 -2.19 3.19
C LYS A 84 10.39 -1.74 2.22
N ALA A 85 10.37 -0.47 1.83
CA ALA A 85 11.37 0.11 0.93
C ALA A 85 12.80 0.06 1.56
N LEU A 86 12.91 0.34 2.85
CA LEU A 86 14.19 0.31 3.57
C LEU A 86 14.86 -1.06 3.59
N ARG A 87 14.11 -2.16 3.49
CA ARG A 87 14.68 -3.53 3.39
C ARG A 87 15.47 -3.76 2.10
N HIS A 88 15.30 -2.91 1.11
CA HIS A 88 15.93 -3.04 -0.22
C HIS A 88 17.01 -1.99 -0.49
N VAL A 89 17.37 -1.17 0.51
CA VAL A 89 18.34 -0.06 0.36
C VAL A 89 19.80 -0.53 0.21
N GLU A 90 20.14 -1.75 0.63
CA GLU A 90 21.52 -2.26 0.66
C GLU A 90 22.12 -2.62 -0.72
N VAL A 91 21.50 -2.22 -1.83
CA VAL A 91 21.95 -2.68 -3.15
C VAL A 91 22.44 -1.52 -4.01
N GLU A 92 23.60 -1.68 -4.62
CA GLU A 92 24.25 -0.76 -5.56
C GLU A 92 23.48 -0.54 -6.87
N GLU A 93 22.42 -1.32 -7.12
CA GLU A 93 21.61 -1.21 -8.32
C GLU A 93 20.66 0.01 -8.27
N PRO A 94 20.55 0.75 -9.37
CA PRO A 94 19.64 1.88 -9.45
C PRO A 94 18.16 1.44 -9.31
N ILE A 95 17.39 2.24 -8.58
CA ILE A 95 15.94 2.06 -8.51
C ILE A 95 15.31 2.73 -9.72
N GLU A 96 14.59 1.93 -10.51
CA GLU A 96 13.78 2.43 -11.61
C GLU A 96 12.38 2.79 -11.12
N LYS A 97 11.77 3.81 -11.74
CA LYS A 97 10.40 4.25 -11.44
C LYS A 97 9.54 4.18 -12.68
N THR A 98 8.44 3.47 -12.58
CA THR A 98 7.45 3.35 -13.66
C THR A 98 6.10 3.86 -13.19
N ARG A 99 5.56 4.86 -13.88
CA ARG A 99 4.23 5.39 -13.64
C ARG A 99 3.17 4.33 -13.91
N SER A 100 2.24 4.15 -12.98
CA SER A 100 1.12 3.24 -13.09
C SER A 100 -0.11 3.73 -12.34
N VAL A 101 -1.16 2.93 -12.34
CA VAL A 101 -2.39 3.16 -11.60
C VAL A 101 -2.58 2.04 -10.57
N CYS A 102 -3.03 2.38 -9.38
CA CYS A 102 -3.34 1.43 -8.33
C CYS A 102 -4.41 0.44 -8.79
N THR A 103 -4.19 -0.85 -8.53
CA THR A 103 -5.06 -1.94 -9.00
C THR A 103 -6.15 -2.34 -8.01
N TYR A 104 -6.25 -1.68 -6.84
CA TYR A 104 -7.10 -2.16 -5.75
C TYR A 104 -8.56 -1.71 -5.83
N CYS A 105 -8.83 -0.49 -6.28
CA CYS A 105 -10.20 0.01 -6.35
C CYS A 105 -10.40 1.03 -7.49
N GLY A 106 -11.64 1.43 -7.72
CA GLY A 106 -12.04 2.32 -8.80
C GLY A 106 -11.64 3.80 -8.63
N VAL A 107 -10.97 4.19 -7.53
CA VAL A 107 -10.43 5.56 -7.36
C VAL A 107 -9.40 5.89 -8.43
N GLY A 108 -8.60 4.88 -8.85
CA GLY A 108 -7.63 5.08 -9.92
C GLY A 108 -6.41 5.92 -9.50
N CYS A 109 -5.97 5.79 -8.26
CA CYS A 109 -4.80 6.52 -7.74
C CYS A 109 -3.57 6.30 -8.61
N ALA A 110 -2.95 7.37 -9.06
CA ALA A 110 -1.67 7.33 -9.77
C ALA A 110 -0.52 7.10 -8.78
N LEU A 111 0.40 6.22 -9.16
CA LEU A 111 1.55 5.84 -8.34
C LEU A 111 2.76 5.53 -9.23
N ASP A 112 3.94 5.59 -8.66
CA ASP A 112 5.18 5.15 -9.27
C ASP A 112 5.63 3.84 -8.62
N ILE A 113 5.72 2.78 -9.41
CA ILE A 113 6.26 1.50 -8.99
C ILE A 113 7.77 1.60 -8.99
N MET A 114 8.38 1.33 -7.87
CA MET A 114 9.84 1.30 -7.73
C MET A 114 10.34 -0.13 -7.88
N THR A 115 11.26 -0.36 -8.82
CA THR A 115 11.82 -1.68 -9.11
C THR A 115 13.34 -1.68 -9.04
N LYS A 116 13.89 -2.85 -8.68
CA LYS A 116 15.29 -3.24 -8.88
C LYS A 116 15.29 -4.48 -9.75
N GLY A 117 15.75 -4.34 -10.99
CA GLY A 117 15.54 -5.38 -11.99
C GLY A 117 14.04 -5.73 -12.11
N GLU A 118 13.70 -7.00 -11.97
CA GLU A 118 12.31 -7.46 -12.04
C GLU A 118 11.55 -7.39 -10.68
N GLN A 119 12.22 -7.00 -9.60
CA GLN A 119 11.61 -6.99 -8.27
C GLN A 119 10.99 -5.64 -7.93
N VAL A 120 9.72 -5.63 -7.53
CA VAL A 120 9.07 -4.46 -6.93
C VAL A 120 9.58 -4.29 -5.50
N VAL A 121 10.20 -3.15 -5.23
CA VAL A 121 10.82 -2.85 -3.93
C VAL A 121 10.07 -1.77 -3.14
N GLY A 122 9.16 -1.06 -3.79
CA GLY A 122 8.37 -0.04 -3.13
C GLY A 122 7.36 0.62 -4.05
N ILE A 123 6.51 1.43 -3.47
CA ILE A 123 5.55 2.28 -4.17
C ILE A 123 5.74 3.71 -3.69
N GLN A 124 5.67 4.65 -4.60
CA GLN A 124 5.64 6.08 -4.32
C GLN A 124 4.37 6.69 -4.90
N PRO A 125 3.61 7.51 -4.15
CA PRO A 125 2.46 8.19 -4.72
C PRO A 125 2.90 9.21 -5.78
N ALA A 126 2.13 9.32 -6.85
CA ALA A 126 2.36 10.33 -7.88
C ALA A 126 1.75 11.66 -7.44
N MET A 127 2.59 12.67 -7.22
CA MET A 127 2.15 13.98 -6.74
C MET A 127 1.25 14.74 -7.73
N ASP A 128 1.35 14.41 -9.01
CA ASP A 128 0.55 14.96 -10.12
C ASP A 128 -0.63 14.05 -10.51
N GLY A 129 -0.95 13.05 -9.70
CA GLY A 129 -2.06 12.14 -9.93
C GLY A 129 -3.41 12.84 -9.80
N PRO A 130 -4.25 12.89 -10.86
CA PRO A 130 -5.48 13.70 -10.85
C PRO A 130 -6.55 13.20 -9.88
N ALA A 131 -6.48 11.93 -9.48
CA ALA A 131 -7.46 11.32 -8.58
C ALA A 131 -7.03 11.34 -7.11
N ASN A 132 -5.73 11.44 -6.85
CA ASN A 132 -5.18 11.24 -5.50
C ASN A 132 -4.16 12.30 -5.04
N GLU A 133 -3.70 13.17 -5.93
CA GLU A 133 -2.84 14.33 -5.61
C GLU A 133 -1.68 13.99 -4.64
N GLY A 134 -1.05 12.83 -4.83
CA GLY A 134 0.03 12.35 -3.96
C GLY A 134 -0.43 11.58 -2.71
N ALA A 135 -1.71 11.31 -2.52
CA ALA A 135 -2.22 10.50 -1.43
C ALA A 135 -2.41 9.02 -1.86
N LEU A 136 -2.12 8.09 -0.97
CA LEU A 136 -2.44 6.66 -1.13
C LEU A 136 -3.02 6.14 0.18
N CYS A 137 -3.87 5.12 0.09
CA CYS A 137 -4.25 4.35 1.28
C CYS A 137 -3.22 3.24 1.55
N VAL A 138 -3.34 2.56 2.69
CA VAL A 138 -2.45 1.45 3.08
C VAL A 138 -2.26 0.40 1.98
N LYS A 139 -3.31 0.07 1.23
CA LYS A 139 -3.24 -0.91 0.14
C LYS A 139 -2.37 -0.41 -1.02
N GLY A 140 -2.61 0.81 -1.48
CA GLY A 140 -1.83 1.41 -2.55
C GLY A 140 -0.36 1.60 -2.19
N GLN A 141 -0.08 2.01 -0.95
CA GLN A 141 1.27 2.28 -0.49
C GLN A 141 2.07 1.01 -0.19
N PHE A 142 1.48 0.02 0.49
CA PHE A 142 2.26 -1.07 1.09
C PHE A 142 1.89 -2.47 0.60
N ALA A 143 0.75 -2.67 -0.06
CA ALA A 143 0.28 -4.02 -0.36
C ALA A 143 0.71 -4.54 -1.74
N PHE A 144 1.97 -4.36 -2.13
CA PHE A 144 2.54 -4.83 -3.40
C PHE A 144 3.17 -6.23 -3.33
N ASP A 145 3.26 -6.84 -2.16
CA ASP A 145 3.91 -8.16 -1.97
C ASP A 145 3.27 -9.27 -2.82
N PHE A 146 1.97 -9.14 -3.15
CA PHE A 146 1.26 -10.11 -3.96
C PHE A 146 1.89 -10.32 -5.35
N VAL A 147 2.61 -9.33 -5.86
CA VAL A 147 3.24 -9.39 -7.20
C VAL A 147 4.24 -10.53 -7.27
N HIS A 148 5.01 -10.74 -6.20
CA HIS A 148 6.06 -11.76 -6.12
C HIS A 148 5.73 -12.91 -5.17
N HIS A 149 4.48 -12.97 -4.66
CA HIS A 149 4.10 -14.02 -3.74
C HIS A 149 4.20 -15.40 -4.39
N PRO A 150 4.79 -16.42 -3.73
CA PRO A 150 4.97 -17.75 -4.32
C PRO A 150 3.65 -18.44 -4.69
N ASP A 151 2.57 -18.16 -3.93
CA ASP A 151 1.24 -18.72 -4.19
C ASP A 151 0.45 -17.93 -5.26
N ARG A 152 1.05 -16.89 -5.87
CA ARG A 152 0.38 -16.16 -6.94
C ARG A 152 0.13 -17.06 -8.14
N LEU A 153 -1.12 -17.16 -8.56
CA LEU A 153 -1.49 -17.89 -9.77
C LEU A 153 -0.90 -17.18 -11.01
N LYS A 154 -0.15 -17.93 -11.82
CA LYS A 154 0.50 -17.44 -13.05
C LYS A 154 -0.15 -17.97 -14.33
N THR A 155 -1.01 -18.97 -14.17
CA THR A 155 -1.79 -19.59 -15.26
C THR A 155 -3.24 -19.71 -14.81
N PRO A 156 -4.20 -19.68 -15.73
CA PRO A 156 -5.58 -19.98 -15.39
C PRO A 156 -5.77 -21.43 -14.99
N PHE A 157 -6.82 -21.71 -14.25
CA PHE A 157 -7.24 -23.04 -13.84
C PHE A 157 -8.70 -23.26 -14.24
N ILE A 158 -9.02 -24.44 -14.70
CA ILE A 158 -10.38 -24.88 -14.97
C ILE A 158 -10.72 -26.12 -14.14
N ARG A 159 -12.01 -26.35 -13.88
CA ARG A 159 -12.45 -27.60 -13.25
C ARG A 159 -12.55 -28.69 -14.31
N ASP A 160 -11.94 -29.81 -14.01
CA ASP A 160 -12.09 -31.05 -14.78
C ASP A 160 -13.44 -31.75 -14.49
N ASP A 161 -13.67 -32.91 -15.10
CA ASP A 161 -14.89 -33.70 -14.92
C ASP A 161 -15.04 -34.30 -13.51
N HIS A 162 -13.96 -34.33 -12.73
CA HIS A 162 -13.94 -34.74 -11.32
C HIS A 162 -14.07 -33.55 -10.34
N GLY A 163 -14.25 -32.34 -10.86
CA GLY A 163 -14.36 -31.13 -10.07
C GLY A 163 -13.04 -30.57 -9.51
N GLN A 164 -11.89 -31.14 -9.91
CA GLN A 164 -10.57 -30.67 -9.51
C GLN A 164 -10.12 -29.49 -10.38
N LEU A 165 -9.42 -28.51 -9.76
CA LEU A 165 -8.82 -27.40 -10.51
C LEU A 165 -7.51 -27.89 -11.15
N VAL A 166 -7.45 -27.84 -12.47
CA VAL A 166 -6.27 -28.20 -13.27
C VAL A 166 -5.77 -26.99 -14.07
N PRO A 167 -4.46 -26.84 -14.28
CA PRO A 167 -3.92 -25.78 -15.14
C PRO A 167 -4.49 -25.85 -16.55
N ALA A 168 -4.75 -24.68 -17.15
CA ALA A 168 -5.29 -24.54 -18.50
C ALA A 168 -4.62 -23.39 -19.24
N THR A 169 -4.78 -23.36 -20.54
CA THR A 169 -4.44 -22.19 -21.36
C THR A 169 -5.47 -21.08 -21.17
N TRP A 170 -5.13 -19.86 -21.53
CA TRP A 170 -6.07 -18.75 -21.52
C TRP A 170 -7.27 -18.99 -22.45
N ASP A 171 -7.03 -19.56 -23.63
CA ASP A 171 -8.09 -19.85 -24.60
C ASP A 171 -9.10 -20.86 -24.03
N GLU A 172 -8.61 -21.97 -23.48
CA GLU A 172 -9.47 -22.99 -22.83
C GLU A 172 -10.28 -22.41 -21.67
N ALA A 173 -9.65 -21.55 -20.83
CA ALA A 173 -10.33 -20.95 -19.69
C ALA A 173 -11.39 -19.93 -20.11
N LEU A 174 -11.09 -19.11 -21.12
CA LEU A 174 -12.04 -18.11 -21.64
C LEU A 174 -13.20 -18.78 -22.38
N ASP A 175 -12.95 -19.81 -23.19
CA ASP A 175 -13.99 -20.57 -23.89
C ASP A 175 -14.92 -21.25 -22.89
N LYS A 176 -14.38 -21.88 -21.84
CA LYS A 176 -15.19 -22.50 -20.78
C LYS A 176 -16.04 -21.47 -20.03
N ALA A 177 -15.46 -20.32 -19.71
CA ALA A 177 -16.18 -19.22 -19.03
C ALA A 177 -17.31 -18.66 -19.92
N ALA A 178 -17.02 -18.39 -21.19
CA ALA A 178 -18.00 -17.89 -22.15
C ALA A 178 -19.14 -18.88 -22.37
N ALA A 179 -18.82 -20.17 -22.53
CA ALA A 179 -19.83 -21.23 -22.68
C ALA A 179 -20.76 -21.31 -21.46
N GLY A 180 -20.21 -21.26 -20.24
CA GLY A 180 -21.00 -21.30 -19.02
C GLY A 180 -21.91 -20.07 -18.84
N LEU A 181 -21.43 -18.87 -19.18
CA LEU A 181 -22.22 -17.66 -19.15
C LEU A 181 -23.36 -17.70 -20.18
N LEU A 182 -23.07 -18.14 -21.41
CA LEU A 182 -24.08 -18.30 -22.47
C LEU A 182 -25.12 -19.35 -22.12
N GLU A 183 -24.73 -20.48 -21.54
CA GLU A 183 -25.66 -21.49 -21.04
C GLU A 183 -26.61 -20.93 -19.99
N ALA A 184 -26.07 -20.16 -19.01
CA ALA A 184 -26.89 -19.50 -17.98
C ALA A 184 -27.91 -18.55 -18.59
N VAL A 185 -27.50 -17.72 -19.56
CA VAL A 185 -28.39 -16.79 -20.26
C VAL A 185 -29.46 -17.53 -21.08
N ASN A 186 -29.06 -18.56 -21.81
CA ASN A 186 -29.99 -19.35 -22.64
C ASN A 186 -31.03 -20.09 -21.80
N LYS A 187 -30.64 -20.59 -20.63
CA LYS A 187 -31.50 -21.35 -19.73
C LYS A 187 -32.41 -20.47 -18.86
N HIS A 188 -31.91 -19.34 -18.40
CA HIS A 188 -32.56 -18.52 -17.37
C HIS A 188 -32.88 -17.09 -17.83
N GLY A 189 -32.50 -16.71 -19.06
CA GLY A 189 -32.65 -15.37 -19.61
C GLY A 189 -31.53 -14.41 -19.21
N ARG A 190 -31.50 -13.26 -19.88
CA ARG A 190 -30.43 -12.26 -19.72
C ARG A 190 -30.26 -11.68 -18.31
N HIS A 191 -31.30 -11.76 -17.49
CA HIS A 191 -31.27 -11.29 -16.10
C HIS A 191 -30.62 -12.29 -15.12
N SER A 192 -30.13 -13.43 -15.61
CA SER A 192 -29.41 -14.41 -14.81
C SER A 192 -27.93 -13.99 -14.54
N LEU A 193 -27.41 -13.00 -15.25
CA LEU A 193 -26.06 -12.48 -15.04
C LEU A 193 -26.12 -11.17 -14.26
N TYR A 194 -25.29 -11.09 -13.24
CA TYR A 194 -25.09 -9.89 -12.44
C TYR A 194 -23.59 -9.65 -12.25
N ALA A 195 -23.12 -8.42 -12.45
CA ALA A 195 -21.74 -8.02 -12.24
C ALA A 195 -21.66 -7.04 -11.08
N ILE A 196 -20.68 -7.25 -10.21
CA ILE A 196 -20.31 -6.31 -9.15
C ILE A 196 -18.92 -5.80 -9.47
N ALA A 197 -18.78 -4.49 -9.53
CA ALA A 197 -17.50 -3.82 -9.75
C ALA A 197 -17.29 -2.74 -8.69
N SER A 198 -16.04 -2.50 -8.28
CA SER A 198 -15.64 -1.43 -7.36
C SER A 198 -14.74 -0.43 -8.06
#